data_b7cdc7a3efd3523d19b2c63b258bbb95
#
_entry.id   b7cdc7a3efd3523d19b2c63b258bbb95
#
_cell.length_a   1.000
_cell.length_b   1.000
_cell.length_c   1.000
_cell.angle_alpha   90.00
_cell.angle_beta   90.00
_cell.angle_gamma   90.00
#
_symmetry.space_group_name_H-M   'P 1'
#
loop_
_entity.id
_entity.type
_entity.pdbx_description
1 polymer ?
#
loop_
_entity_poly.entity_id
_entity_poly.type
_entity_poly.pdbx_seq_one_letter_code
_entity_poly.pdbx_strand_id
1 'polypeptide(L)'
;MRTSLAAVFLVTAAGCHDAAEPARWHVRAGVLRAPDDRAVVLRGVNLSGAQKSAPYLDDKQPADYQRLRDAWGFNAIRFIMTWAAVEPAEGRYDDAYLDGVADRLAWADASGLSVVLDMHEDIYGEGFGFDGAPSWTCDASRYAAFVPKTPWFINATDPQVTACVDDFYTHADRRQHFIDAWAHVAARLAHAPAVIGFDILNEPNWGTYPVFQFEPDRLLPLYTDAVTAVRAQAPDWIAFVEPSASRNVGIATKLTALPFENAMYAPHSYDQGAESGNGFDPSHRQKLLDSARELADEARALGAGLWIGEYGGIATDPNIGAYMGAQYDAAGAVSGSTMYWSYDKSDGYGLLASDGTEETALLDALVRPYPERIAGDPIAYAFEPATSTFTFTYTPDRASALPTELVVPARTYPAGYQVTCDGCAFTQDAGALHITTPPAGSPATIVIQP
;
A
#
# COMPACT_ATOMS: atom_id res chain seq x y z
N MET A 1 81.31 -0.01 13.06
CA MET A 1 80.15 0.85 13.31
C MET A 1 79.30 0.94 12.03
N ARG A 2 78.23 0.23 11.93
CA ARG A 2 77.28 0.31 10.84
C ARG A 2 75.96 0.82 11.43
N THR A 3 75.58 2.05 11.09
CA THR A 3 74.34 2.71 11.47
C THR A 3 73.24 2.32 10.50
N SER A 4 72.22 1.60 10.97
CA SER A 4 71.01 1.29 10.22
C SER A 4 70.02 2.45 10.38
N LEU A 5 69.63 3.09 9.31
CA LEU A 5 68.47 3.98 9.26
C LEU A 5 67.19 3.14 9.09
N ALA A 6 66.27 3.26 10.04
CA ALA A 6 64.90 2.73 9.88
C ALA A 6 64.04 3.80 9.21
N ALA A 7 63.46 3.44 8.08
CA ALA A 7 62.46 4.29 7.40
C ALA A 7 61.07 3.98 7.99
N VAL A 8 60.44 4.98 8.55
CA VAL A 8 59.04 4.93 8.98
C VAL A 8 58.13 5.28 7.81
N PHE A 9 57.38 4.31 7.32
CA PHE A 9 56.31 4.55 6.38
C PHE A 9 55.07 5.01 7.12
N LEU A 10 54.66 6.27 6.95
CA LEU A 10 53.32 6.76 7.28
C LEU A 10 52.34 6.25 6.21
N VAL A 11 51.50 5.30 6.59
CA VAL A 11 50.31 4.94 5.79
C VAL A 11 49.21 5.96 6.11
N THR A 12 48.98 6.92 5.23
CA THR A 12 47.79 7.76 5.29
C THR A 12 46.59 6.91 4.83
N ALA A 13 45.74 6.54 5.75
CA ALA A 13 44.41 5.99 5.41
C ALA A 13 43.64 7.10 4.70
N ALA A 14 43.50 6.99 3.38
CA ALA A 14 42.50 7.73 2.63
C ALA A 14 41.14 7.22 3.09
N GLY A 15 40.40 8.00 3.87
CA GLY A 15 39.02 7.75 4.16
C GLY A 15 38.24 7.78 2.84
N CYS A 16 37.70 6.64 2.43
CA CYS A 16 36.65 6.63 1.45
C CYS A 16 35.50 7.47 2.03
N HIS A 17 35.30 8.67 1.48
CA HIS A 17 34.02 9.32 1.59
C HIS A 17 33.10 8.48 0.71
N ASP A 18 32.26 7.65 1.35
CA ASP A 18 31.12 7.08 0.68
C ASP A 18 30.32 8.27 0.12
N ALA A 19 30.19 8.31 -1.19
CA ALA A 19 29.27 9.24 -1.82
C ALA A 19 27.90 8.97 -1.19
N ALA A 20 27.26 10.01 -0.62
CA ALA A 20 25.94 9.88 -0.04
C ALA A 20 25.05 9.22 -1.11
N GLU A 21 24.40 8.12 -0.75
CA GLU A 21 23.43 7.50 -1.65
C GLU A 21 22.39 8.55 -2.07
N PRO A 22 21.92 8.51 -3.33
CA PRO A 22 20.91 9.48 -3.76
C PRO A 22 19.68 9.37 -2.87
N ALA A 23 19.13 10.52 -2.49
CA ALA A 23 17.93 10.61 -1.68
C ALA A 23 16.75 9.96 -2.43
N ARG A 24 16.30 8.79 -1.96
CA ARG A 24 15.23 7.99 -2.58
C ARG A 24 14.33 7.38 -1.52
N TRP A 25 13.14 6.99 -1.91
CA TRP A 25 12.29 6.14 -1.09
C TRP A 25 12.99 4.80 -0.83
N HIS A 26 12.96 4.35 0.43
CA HIS A 26 13.60 3.08 0.80
C HIS A 26 12.96 2.46 2.03
N VAL A 27 13.20 1.16 2.21
CA VAL A 27 12.79 0.41 3.40
C VAL A 27 14.02 0.06 4.22
N ARG A 28 14.05 0.50 5.48
CA ARG A 28 15.12 0.17 6.42
C ARG A 28 14.55 -0.37 7.72
N ALA A 29 15.02 -1.56 8.12
CA ALA A 29 14.57 -2.26 9.32
C ALA A 29 13.02 -2.43 9.37
N GLY A 30 12.40 -2.71 8.23
CA GLY A 30 10.95 -2.88 8.12
C GLY A 30 10.14 -1.57 8.13
N VAL A 31 10.79 -0.41 8.06
CA VAL A 31 10.14 0.90 8.06
C VAL A 31 10.35 1.58 6.72
N LEU A 32 9.24 2.02 6.09
CA LEU A 32 9.26 2.86 4.89
C LEU A 32 9.83 4.23 5.23
N ARG A 33 10.76 4.73 4.42
CA ARG A 33 11.37 6.05 4.59
C ARG A 33 11.31 6.87 3.32
N ALA A 34 11.06 8.16 3.51
CA ALA A 34 11.12 9.15 2.46
C ALA A 34 12.58 9.44 2.04
N PRO A 35 12.80 10.16 0.93
CA PRO A 35 14.13 10.58 0.48
C PRO A 35 14.95 11.40 1.49
N ASP A 36 14.29 12.00 2.48
CA ASP A 36 14.90 12.75 3.59
C ASP A 36 15.20 11.87 4.83
N ASP A 37 15.09 10.56 4.70
CA ASP A 37 15.31 9.51 5.71
C ASP A 37 14.29 9.49 6.88
N ARG A 38 13.27 10.36 6.87
CA ARG A 38 12.18 10.25 7.85
C ARG A 38 11.33 9.02 7.59
N ALA A 39 10.93 8.33 8.64
CA ALA A 39 9.96 7.25 8.54
C ALA A 39 8.61 7.81 8.07
N VAL A 40 7.86 7.00 7.30
CA VAL A 40 6.58 7.41 6.72
C VAL A 40 5.51 6.38 7.03
N VAL A 41 4.35 6.85 7.48
CA VAL A 41 3.12 6.08 7.52
C VAL A 41 2.23 6.56 6.37
N LEU A 42 1.93 5.67 5.44
CA LEU A 42 0.97 5.94 4.37
C LEU A 42 -0.44 5.63 4.87
N ARG A 43 -1.32 6.61 4.77
CA ARG A 43 -2.76 6.43 4.95
C ARG A 43 -3.46 6.97 3.72
N GLY A 44 -4.13 6.09 3.01
CA GLY A 44 -4.69 6.45 1.74
C GLY A 44 -5.87 5.59 1.32
N VAL A 45 -6.14 5.63 0.04
CA VAL A 45 -7.27 4.95 -0.57
C VAL A 45 -6.85 4.20 -1.83
N ASN A 46 -7.56 3.13 -2.14
CA ASN A 46 -7.57 2.56 -3.48
C ASN A 46 -8.43 3.43 -4.38
N LEU A 47 -7.90 3.87 -5.53
CA LEU A 47 -8.74 4.45 -6.58
C LEU A 47 -9.35 3.31 -7.39
N SER A 48 -10.65 3.12 -7.25
CA SER A 48 -11.39 2.03 -7.88
C SER A 48 -12.61 2.54 -8.65
N GLY A 49 -13.35 1.62 -9.24
CA GLY A 49 -14.54 1.87 -10.02
C GLY A 49 -14.29 1.75 -11.52
N ALA A 50 -14.23 2.87 -12.24
CA ALA A 50 -14.11 2.88 -13.70
C ALA A 50 -12.83 2.21 -14.23
N GLN A 51 -11.76 2.12 -13.43
CA GLN A 51 -10.53 1.43 -13.83
C GLN A 51 -10.70 -0.07 -14.06
N LYS A 52 -11.76 -0.68 -13.51
CA LYS A 52 -12.04 -2.12 -13.66
C LYS A 52 -12.66 -2.49 -15.01
N SER A 53 -12.97 -1.53 -15.86
CA SER A 53 -13.57 -1.76 -17.17
C SER A 53 -13.10 -0.74 -18.20
N ALA A 54 -13.15 -1.11 -19.50
CA ALA A 54 -12.75 -0.21 -20.57
C ALA A 54 -13.50 1.14 -20.49
N PRO A 55 -12.83 2.27 -20.64
CA PRO A 55 -11.45 2.48 -21.09
C PRO A 55 -10.38 2.37 -19.98
N TYR A 56 -10.65 1.76 -18.81
CA TYR A 56 -9.75 1.47 -17.69
C TYR A 56 -9.13 2.71 -17.00
N LEU A 57 -9.64 3.88 -17.26
CA LEU A 57 -9.26 5.12 -16.57
C LEU A 57 -10.36 5.55 -15.63
N ASP A 58 -9.98 6.15 -14.51
CA ASP A 58 -10.93 6.68 -13.56
C ASP A 58 -11.68 7.90 -14.13
N ASP A 59 -12.84 8.18 -13.56
CA ASP A 59 -13.69 9.34 -13.87
C ASP A 59 -13.37 10.55 -12.98
N LYS A 60 -12.34 10.47 -12.14
CA LYS A 60 -11.95 11.51 -11.18
C LYS A 60 -11.33 12.71 -11.89
N GLN A 61 -11.36 13.84 -11.20
CA GLN A 61 -10.81 15.11 -11.66
C GLN A 61 -9.71 15.57 -10.67
N PRO A 62 -8.86 16.53 -11.03
CA PRO A 62 -7.83 17.05 -10.11
C PRO A 62 -8.36 17.45 -8.74
N ALA A 63 -9.58 17.97 -8.65
CA ALA A 63 -10.23 18.35 -7.41
C ALA A 63 -10.52 17.16 -6.47
N ASP A 64 -10.69 15.96 -7.03
CA ASP A 64 -10.86 14.73 -6.24
C ASP A 64 -9.56 14.36 -5.53
N TYR A 65 -8.42 14.48 -6.19
CA TYR A 65 -7.11 14.25 -5.61
C TYR A 65 -6.78 15.29 -4.52
N GLN A 66 -7.07 16.56 -4.77
CA GLN A 66 -6.95 17.62 -3.76
C GLN A 66 -7.82 17.34 -2.53
N ARG A 67 -9.07 16.90 -2.72
CA ARG A 67 -9.98 16.56 -1.61
C ARG A 67 -9.42 15.44 -0.74
N LEU A 68 -8.81 14.40 -1.32
CA LEU A 68 -8.15 13.33 -0.57
C LEU A 68 -7.11 13.89 0.40
N ARG A 69 -6.29 14.84 -0.06
CA ARG A 69 -5.25 15.46 0.75
C ARG A 69 -5.80 16.52 1.70
N ASP A 70 -6.47 17.53 1.17
CA ASP A 70 -6.77 18.76 1.90
C ASP A 70 -7.96 18.59 2.85
N ALA A 71 -9.00 17.85 2.43
CA ALA A 71 -10.20 17.69 3.24
C ALA A 71 -10.12 16.48 4.18
N TRP A 72 -9.50 15.37 3.71
CA TRP A 72 -9.49 14.13 4.46
C TRP A 72 -8.12 13.75 5.02
N GLY A 73 -7.06 14.43 4.62
CA GLY A 73 -5.72 14.24 5.15
C GLY A 73 -5.04 12.93 4.72
N PHE A 74 -5.51 12.26 3.67
CA PHE A 74 -4.81 11.12 3.10
C PHE A 74 -3.53 11.58 2.40
N ASN A 75 -2.50 10.74 2.41
CA ASN A 75 -1.19 11.06 1.83
C ASN A 75 -0.77 10.08 0.73
N ALA A 76 -1.61 9.10 0.41
CA ALA A 76 -1.28 8.10 -0.62
C ALA A 76 -2.51 7.58 -1.35
N ILE A 77 -2.28 7.05 -2.54
CA ILE A 77 -3.25 6.27 -3.31
C ILE A 77 -2.61 4.99 -3.82
N ARG A 78 -3.37 3.89 -3.83
CA ARG A 78 -3.11 2.69 -4.62
C ARG A 78 -3.89 2.84 -5.91
N PHE A 79 -3.16 3.03 -7.01
CA PHE A 79 -3.73 3.35 -8.32
C PHE A 79 -3.90 2.06 -9.11
N ILE A 80 -5.15 1.67 -9.31
CA ILE A 80 -5.51 0.43 -10.00
C ILE A 80 -5.26 0.58 -11.50
N MET A 81 -4.47 -0.34 -12.04
CA MET A 81 -4.32 -0.64 -13.47
C MET A 81 -4.64 -2.10 -13.69
N THR A 82 -4.94 -2.50 -14.91
CA THR A 82 -5.11 -3.91 -15.26
C THR A 82 -4.15 -4.31 -16.37
N TRP A 83 -3.75 -5.57 -16.42
CA TRP A 83 -2.92 -6.07 -17.52
C TRP A 83 -3.63 -5.92 -18.87
N ALA A 84 -4.96 -6.12 -18.91
CA ALA A 84 -5.77 -5.92 -20.10
C ALA A 84 -5.73 -4.46 -20.64
N ALA A 85 -5.62 -3.48 -19.73
CA ALA A 85 -5.49 -2.08 -20.13
C ALA A 85 -4.10 -1.78 -20.70
N VAL A 86 -3.06 -2.39 -20.14
CA VAL A 86 -1.66 -2.17 -20.56
C VAL A 86 -1.35 -2.90 -21.86
N GLU A 87 -1.79 -4.15 -22.01
CA GLU A 87 -1.52 -5.03 -23.16
C GLU A 87 -2.83 -5.65 -23.72
N PRO A 88 -3.70 -4.84 -24.36
CA PRO A 88 -5.01 -5.30 -24.81
C PRO A 88 -4.96 -6.37 -25.91
N ALA A 89 -3.84 -6.51 -26.59
CA ALA A 89 -3.57 -7.58 -27.55
C ALA A 89 -2.12 -8.03 -27.40
N GLU A 90 -1.87 -9.32 -27.62
CA GLU A 90 -0.57 -9.95 -27.43
C GLU A 90 0.57 -9.16 -28.11
N GLY A 91 1.56 -8.73 -27.32
CA GLY A 91 2.70 -7.93 -27.75
C GLY A 91 2.37 -6.49 -28.16
N ARG A 92 1.19 -5.97 -27.83
CA ARG A 92 0.75 -4.62 -28.18
C ARG A 92 0.34 -3.83 -26.93
N TYR A 93 1.19 -2.92 -26.52
CA TYR A 93 0.93 -2.03 -25.39
C TYR A 93 0.09 -0.80 -25.82
N ASP A 94 -0.78 -0.34 -24.92
CA ASP A 94 -1.59 0.86 -25.12
C ASP A 94 -0.91 2.06 -24.46
N ASP A 95 -0.07 2.75 -25.23
CA ASP A 95 0.59 3.97 -24.74
C ASP A 95 -0.39 5.13 -24.50
N ALA A 96 -1.53 5.18 -25.19
CA ALA A 96 -2.55 6.21 -24.94
C ALA A 96 -3.21 6.01 -23.58
N TYR A 97 -3.43 4.76 -23.15
CA TYR A 97 -3.85 4.44 -21.79
C TYR A 97 -2.81 4.92 -20.76
N LEU A 98 -1.54 4.60 -20.97
CA LEU A 98 -0.46 5.01 -20.07
C LEU A 98 -0.24 6.53 -20.02
N ASP A 99 -0.51 7.25 -21.12
CA ASP A 99 -0.52 8.73 -21.11
C ASP A 99 -1.68 9.25 -20.22
N GLY A 100 -2.85 8.61 -20.27
CA GLY A 100 -3.95 8.92 -19.37
C GLY A 100 -3.65 8.62 -17.89
N VAL A 101 -2.88 7.55 -17.61
CA VAL A 101 -2.36 7.27 -16.26
C VAL A 101 -1.39 8.37 -15.83
N ALA A 102 -0.44 8.77 -16.70
CA ALA A 102 0.53 9.83 -16.39
C ALA A 102 -0.13 11.16 -16.03
N ASP A 103 -1.24 11.54 -16.69
CA ASP A 103 -2.02 12.72 -16.32
C ASP A 103 -2.51 12.65 -14.86
N ARG A 104 -3.01 11.49 -14.43
CA ARG A 104 -3.52 11.26 -13.07
C ARG A 104 -2.40 11.26 -12.03
N LEU A 105 -1.25 10.71 -12.39
CA LEU A 105 -0.04 10.78 -11.55
C LEU A 105 0.42 12.23 -11.35
N ALA A 106 0.29 13.08 -12.37
CA ALA A 106 0.58 14.51 -12.23
C ALA A 106 -0.43 15.21 -11.30
N TRP A 107 -1.71 14.80 -11.30
CA TRP A 107 -2.71 15.32 -10.33
C TRP A 107 -2.38 14.88 -8.90
N ALA A 108 -1.93 13.64 -8.72
CA ALA A 108 -1.49 13.13 -7.44
C ALA A 108 -0.28 13.90 -6.90
N ASP A 109 0.73 14.12 -7.75
CA ASP A 109 1.92 14.91 -7.42
C ASP A 109 1.56 16.35 -7.01
N ALA A 110 0.72 17.01 -7.82
CA ALA A 110 0.25 18.36 -7.53
C ALA A 110 -0.55 18.47 -6.22
N SER A 111 -1.13 17.35 -5.76
CA SER A 111 -1.86 17.25 -4.49
C SER A 111 -0.98 16.75 -3.33
N GLY A 112 0.30 16.43 -3.55
CA GLY A 112 1.20 15.91 -2.53
C GLY A 112 0.87 14.47 -2.09
N LEU A 113 0.26 13.67 -2.97
CA LEU A 113 -0.07 12.27 -2.74
C LEU A 113 1.01 11.35 -3.31
N SER A 114 1.47 10.39 -2.51
CA SER A 114 2.31 9.30 -2.99
C SER A 114 1.46 8.24 -3.69
N VAL A 115 2.00 7.62 -4.75
CA VAL A 115 1.28 6.62 -5.54
C VAL A 115 2.00 5.29 -5.53
N VAL A 116 1.27 4.22 -5.25
CA VAL A 116 1.64 2.84 -5.55
C VAL A 116 0.80 2.38 -6.74
N LEU A 117 1.46 2.02 -7.85
CA LEU A 117 0.79 1.45 -9.01
C LEU A 117 0.44 0.00 -8.72
N ASP A 118 -0.78 -0.42 -8.99
CA ASP A 118 -1.27 -1.77 -8.74
C ASP A 118 -1.65 -2.47 -10.04
N MET A 119 -1.12 -3.68 -10.28
CA MET A 119 -1.63 -4.53 -11.36
C MET A 119 -2.75 -5.39 -10.81
N HIS A 120 -3.94 -4.85 -10.92
CA HIS A 120 -5.15 -5.41 -10.34
C HIS A 120 -5.74 -6.53 -11.17
N GLU A 121 -6.23 -7.54 -10.49
CA GLU A 121 -7.09 -8.58 -11.06
C GLU A 121 -8.18 -8.97 -10.08
N ASP A 122 -9.37 -9.24 -10.64
CA ASP A 122 -10.42 -10.00 -9.97
C ASP A 122 -10.77 -11.21 -10.84
N ILE A 123 -10.75 -12.41 -10.25
CA ILE A 123 -11.15 -13.65 -10.95
C ILE A 123 -10.41 -13.85 -12.28
N TYR A 124 -9.09 -13.60 -12.28
CA TYR A 124 -8.19 -13.70 -13.44
C TYR A 124 -8.30 -12.55 -14.44
N GLY A 125 -9.50 -12.20 -14.94
CA GLY A 125 -9.56 -11.10 -15.91
C GLY A 125 -10.78 -11.01 -16.79
N GLU A 126 -10.67 -10.17 -17.85
CA GLU A 126 -11.78 -9.68 -18.68
C GLU A 126 -12.54 -10.78 -19.42
N GLY A 127 -11.89 -11.87 -19.78
CA GLY A 127 -12.53 -12.99 -20.47
C GLY A 127 -13.62 -13.69 -19.66
N PHE A 128 -13.56 -13.58 -18.32
CA PHE A 128 -14.58 -14.06 -17.39
C PHE A 128 -15.60 -12.98 -16.99
N GLY A 129 -15.47 -11.76 -17.54
CA GLY A 129 -16.34 -10.63 -17.22
C GLY A 129 -15.94 -9.89 -15.94
N PHE A 130 -14.69 -10.04 -15.49
CA PHE A 130 -14.05 -9.32 -14.40
C PHE A 130 -12.89 -8.47 -14.93
N ASP A 131 -12.03 -7.96 -14.07
CA ASP A 131 -10.85 -7.21 -14.49
C ASP A 131 -9.56 -8.02 -14.29
N GLY A 132 -8.45 -7.55 -14.88
CA GLY A 132 -7.14 -8.20 -14.74
C GLY A 132 -6.49 -8.58 -16.07
N ALA A 133 -6.28 -9.88 -16.29
CA ALA A 133 -5.61 -10.40 -17.48
C ALA A 133 -6.44 -10.17 -18.74
N PRO A 134 -5.81 -9.84 -19.88
CA PRO A 134 -6.50 -9.70 -21.16
C PRO A 134 -7.00 -11.05 -21.69
N SER A 135 -8.09 -11.03 -22.47
CA SER A 135 -8.77 -12.23 -22.92
C SER A 135 -7.93 -13.16 -23.80
N TRP A 136 -6.89 -12.65 -24.45
CA TRP A 136 -5.98 -13.46 -25.28
C TRP A 136 -5.08 -14.40 -24.43
N THR A 137 -4.98 -14.20 -23.11
CA THR A 137 -4.11 -14.99 -22.20
C THR A 137 -4.65 -16.38 -21.89
N CYS A 138 -5.92 -16.67 -22.19
CA CYS A 138 -6.53 -17.97 -21.95
C CYS A 138 -7.40 -18.41 -23.11
N ASP A 139 -7.73 -19.70 -23.15
CA ASP A 139 -8.53 -20.29 -24.24
C ASP A 139 -9.99 -19.80 -24.20
N ALA A 140 -10.48 -19.29 -25.32
CA ALA A 140 -11.85 -18.77 -25.48
C ALA A 140 -12.93 -19.81 -25.11
N SER A 141 -12.67 -21.10 -25.24
CA SER A 141 -13.61 -22.15 -24.85
C SER A 141 -13.87 -22.21 -23.35
N ARG A 142 -12.88 -21.81 -22.53
CA ARG A 142 -13.02 -21.71 -21.07
C ARG A 142 -13.94 -20.56 -20.69
N TYR A 143 -13.76 -19.41 -21.32
CA TYR A 143 -14.66 -18.26 -21.15
C TYR A 143 -16.10 -18.60 -21.54
N ALA A 144 -16.29 -19.29 -22.66
CA ALA A 144 -17.60 -19.72 -23.11
C ALA A 144 -18.27 -20.76 -22.21
N ALA A 145 -17.50 -21.55 -21.45
CA ALA A 145 -17.99 -22.58 -20.52
C ALA A 145 -18.22 -22.05 -19.09
N PHE A 146 -17.71 -20.85 -18.79
CA PHE A 146 -17.84 -20.25 -17.46
C PHE A 146 -19.26 -19.77 -17.21
N VAL A 147 -19.75 -20.03 -15.99
CA VAL A 147 -21.07 -19.55 -15.51
C VAL A 147 -20.87 -18.79 -14.22
N PRO A 148 -21.05 -17.46 -14.20
CA PRO A 148 -20.89 -16.64 -13.01
C PRO A 148 -21.75 -17.11 -11.84
N LYS A 149 -21.19 -17.10 -10.65
CA LYS A 149 -21.83 -17.48 -9.39
C LYS A 149 -21.87 -16.31 -8.42
N THR A 150 -22.79 -16.39 -7.45
CA THR A 150 -22.92 -15.44 -6.35
C THR A 150 -22.66 -16.16 -5.03
N PRO A 151 -21.91 -15.59 -4.08
CA PRO A 151 -21.19 -14.32 -4.16
C PRO A 151 -20.00 -14.38 -5.16
N TRP A 152 -19.60 -13.22 -5.67
CA TRP A 152 -18.67 -13.12 -6.81
C TRP A 152 -17.32 -13.84 -6.57
N PHE A 153 -16.77 -13.76 -5.37
CA PHE A 153 -15.46 -14.30 -5.02
C PHE A 153 -15.35 -15.82 -5.11
N ILE A 154 -16.49 -16.56 -5.04
CA ILE A 154 -16.46 -18.04 -5.19
C ILE A 154 -16.08 -18.45 -6.62
N ASN A 155 -16.14 -17.54 -7.60
CA ASN A 155 -15.73 -17.79 -8.98
C ASN A 155 -14.23 -18.05 -9.08
N ALA A 156 -13.42 -17.57 -8.14
CA ALA A 156 -11.98 -17.84 -8.09
C ALA A 156 -11.63 -19.34 -8.07
N THR A 157 -12.54 -20.17 -7.59
CA THR A 157 -12.38 -21.65 -7.54
C THR A 157 -13.09 -22.38 -8.67
N ASP A 158 -13.66 -21.65 -9.67
CA ASP A 158 -14.29 -22.30 -10.82
C ASP A 158 -13.24 -23.03 -11.66
N PRO A 159 -13.49 -24.26 -12.14
CA PRO A 159 -12.53 -25.03 -12.93
C PRO A 159 -12.05 -24.33 -14.20
N GLN A 160 -12.85 -23.45 -14.80
CA GLN A 160 -12.44 -22.68 -15.98
C GLN A 160 -11.44 -21.58 -15.59
N VAL A 161 -11.69 -20.89 -14.47
CA VAL A 161 -10.81 -19.86 -13.92
C VAL A 161 -9.48 -20.47 -13.47
N THR A 162 -9.54 -21.49 -12.60
CA THR A 162 -8.31 -22.11 -12.08
C THR A 162 -7.42 -22.68 -13.17
N ALA A 163 -8.01 -23.17 -14.27
CA ALA A 163 -7.22 -23.63 -15.40
C ALA A 163 -6.49 -22.51 -16.15
N CYS A 164 -7.08 -21.29 -16.26
CA CYS A 164 -6.38 -20.13 -16.82
C CYS A 164 -5.28 -19.64 -15.88
N VAL A 165 -5.52 -19.66 -14.57
CA VAL A 165 -4.50 -19.37 -13.55
C VAL A 165 -3.33 -20.34 -13.63
N ASP A 166 -3.60 -21.65 -13.73
CA ASP A 166 -2.55 -22.67 -13.89
C ASP A 166 -1.74 -22.44 -15.18
N ASP A 167 -2.41 -22.10 -16.26
CA ASP A 167 -1.79 -21.76 -17.53
C ASP A 167 -0.87 -20.54 -17.41
N PHE A 168 -1.29 -19.50 -16.69
CA PHE A 168 -0.46 -18.31 -16.44
C PHE A 168 0.85 -18.67 -15.73
N TYR A 169 0.79 -19.46 -14.65
CA TYR A 169 2.00 -19.83 -13.90
C TYR A 169 2.88 -20.88 -14.57
N THR A 170 2.34 -21.69 -15.47
CA THR A 170 3.08 -22.80 -16.10
C THR A 170 3.63 -22.49 -17.49
N HIS A 171 3.00 -21.58 -18.22
CA HIS A 171 3.47 -21.17 -19.54
C HIS A 171 4.43 -19.99 -19.45
N ALA A 172 5.70 -20.22 -19.77
CA ALA A 172 6.75 -19.22 -19.62
C ALA A 172 6.50 -17.94 -20.44
N ASP A 173 5.91 -18.06 -21.63
CA ASP A 173 5.54 -16.96 -22.52
C ASP A 173 4.49 -16.03 -21.85
N ARG A 174 3.46 -16.56 -21.24
CA ARG A 174 2.43 -15.76 -20.57
C ARG A 174 2.97 -15.00 -19.37
N ARG A 175 3.79 -15.65 -18.55
CA ARG A 175 4.50 -14.96 -17.47
C ARG A 175 5.42 -13.86 -17.99
N GLN A 176 6.10 -14.13 -19.12
CA GLN A 176 7.00 -13.14 -19.72
C GLN A 176 6.22 -11.93 -20.22
N HIS A 177 5.06 -12.09 -20.86
CA HIS A 177 4.20 -10.98 -21.25
C HIS A 177 3.77 -10.11 -20.06
N PHE A 178 3.40 -10.71 -18.93
CA PHE A 178 3.07 -9.98 -17.72
C PHE A 178 4.27 -9.18 -17.18
N ILE A 179 5.45 -9.78 -17.16
CA ILE A 179 6.70 -9.13 -16.74
C ILE A 179 7.07 -7.99 -17.72
N ASP A 180 6.93 -8.23 -19.02
CA ASP A 180 7.22 -7.23 -20.05
C ASP A 180 6.21 -6.06 -20.00
N ALA A 181 4.92 -6.33 -19.68
CA ALA A 181 3.93 -5.30 -19.44
C ALA A 181 4.33 -4.40 -18.27
N TRP A 182 4.79 -4.97 -17.14
CA TRP A 182 5.34 -4.19 -16.03
C TRP A 182 6.59 -3.40 -16.41
N ALA A 183 7.51 -4.00 -17.18
CA ALA A 183 8.71 -3.30 -17.66
C ALA A 183 8.33 -2.11 -18.56
N HIS A 184 7.29 -2.27 -19.39
CA HIS A 184 6.77 -1.20 -20.24
C HIS A 184 6.15 -0.06 -19.42
N VAL A 185 5.31 -0.38 -18.45
CA VAL A 185 4.76 0.58 -17.48
C VAL A 185 5.89 1.34 -16.78
N ALA A 186 6.89 0.63 -16.26
CA ALA A 186 8.02 1.25 -15.59
C ALA A 186 8.80 2.19 -16.51
N ALA A 187 9.08 1.77 -17.75
CA ALA A 187 9.79 2.60 -18.73
C ALA A 187 9.03 3.91 -19.06
N ARG A 188 7.68 3.86 -19.10
CA ARG A 188 6.84 5.03 -19.39
C ARG A 188 6.68 5.96 -18.19
N LEU A 189 6.59 5.41 -16.98
CA LEU A 189 6.20 6.15 -15.78
C LEU A 189 7.33 6.36 -14.76
N ALA A 190 8.57 5.89 -15.02
CA ALA A 190 9.71 5.99 -14.11
C ALA A 190 9.99 7.42 -13.61
N HIS A 191 9.63 8.42 -14.39
CA HIS A 191 9.87 9.84 -14.08
C HIS A 191 8.68 10.55 -13.42
N ALA A 192 7.56 9.84 -13.15
CA ALA A 192 6.42 10.41 -12.45
C ALA A 192 6.75 10.57 -10.94
N PRO A 193 6.87 11.80 -10.40
CA PRO A 193 7.43 12.02 -9.05
C PRO A 193 6.55 11.45 -7.94
N ALA A 194 5.23 11.36 -8.18
CA ALA A 194 4.29 10.79 -7.23
C ALA A 194 4.50 9.29 -7.00
N VAL A 195 5.05 8.55 -7.99
CA VAL A 195 5.16 7.08 -7.91
C VAL A 195 6.32 6.70 -7.00
N ILE A 196 6.00 5.99 -5.92
CA ILE A 196 6.97 5.47 -4.95
C ILE A 196 7.25 3.98 -5.14
N GLY A 197 6.38 3.27 -5.85
CA GLY A 197 6.51 1.84 -6.04
C GLY A 197 5.36 1.21 -6.81
N PHE A 198 5.37 -0.10 -6.87
CA PHE A 198 4.43 -0.91 -7.63
C PHE A 198 4.02 -2.15 -6.86
N ASP A 199 2.74 -2.44 -6.85
CA ASP A 199 2.11 -3.64 -6.32
C ASP A 199 1.98 -4.64 -7.46
N ILE A 200 2.71 -5.75 -7.33
CA ILE A 200 3.06 -6.57 -8.50
C ILE A 200 1.84 -7.27 -9.08
N LEU A 201 0.96 -7.82 -8.23
CA LEU A 201 -0.24 -8.55 -8.63
C LEU A 201 -1.23 -8.61 -7.46
N ASN A 202 -2.44 -8.09 -7.68
CA ASN A 202 -3.52 -8.13 -6.69
C ASN A 202 -3.98 -9.56 -6.40
N GLU A 203 -4.05 -9.94 -5.13
CA GLU A 203 -4.66 -11.17 -4.60
C GLU A 203 -4.34 -12.45 -5.40
N PRO A 204 -3.06 -12.81 -5.58
CA PRO A 204 -2.67 -13.90 -6.46
C PRO A 204 -3.40 -15.22 -6.16
N ASN A 205 -4.14 -15.71 -7.14
CA ASN A 205 -4.84 -16.98 -7.06
C ASN A 205 -3.87 -18.13 -7.28
N TRP A 206 -4.00 -19.23 -6.51
CA TRP A 206 -3.12 -20.40 -6.59
C TRP A 206 -3.58 -21.45 -7.62
N GLY A 207 -4.72 -21.23 -8.29
CA GLY A 207 -5.28 -22.19 -9.24
C GLY A 207 -5.57 -23.54 -8.62
N THR A 208 -5.09 -24.61 -9.25
CA THR A 208 -5.14 -25.98 -8.71
C THR A 208 -3.84 -26.39 -8.02
N TYR A 209 -2.82 -25.50 -7.97
CA TYR A 209 -1.55 -25.83 -7.34
C TYR A 209 -1.72 -26.00 -5.82
N PRO A 210 -0.93 -26.89 -5.16
CA PRO A 210 -1.02 -27.04 -3.71
C PRO A 210 -0.76 -25.72 -2.98
N VAL A 211 -1.76 -25.20 -2.26
CA VAL A 211 -1.76 -23.87 -1.66
C VAL A 211 -0.51 -23.56 -0.80
N PHE A 212 -0.01 -24.55 -0.04
CA PHE A 212 1.18 -24.35 0.82
C PHE A 212 2.51 -24.36 0.04
N GLN A 213 2.48 -24.68 -1.24
CA GLN A 213 3.65 -24.71 -2.12
C GLN A 213 3.60 -23.62 -3.20
N PHE A 214 2.44 -23.02 -3.40
CA PHE A 214 2.21 -22.04 -4.45
C PHE A 214 3.14 -20.82 -4.33
N GLU A 215 3.17 -20.21 -3.17
CA GLU A 215 3.97 -19.00 -2.96
C GLU A 215 5.47 -19.24 -3.20
N PRO A 216 6.13 -20.23 -2.57
CA PRO A 216 7.56 -20.45 -2.81
C PRO A 216 7.88 -20.96 -4.23
N ASP A 217 7.00 -21.78 -4.84
CA ASP A 217 7.33 -22.46 -6.08
C ASP A 217 6.88 -21.67 -7.33
N ARG A 218 5.91 -20.77 -7.21
CA ARG A 218 5.29 -20.06 -8.34
C ARG A 218 5.32 -18.54 -8.16
N LEU A 219 4.86 -18.06 -7.02
CA LEU A 219 4.65 -16.63 -6.81
C LEU A 219 5.98 -15.89 -6.57
N LEU A 220 6.84 -16.39 -5.70
CA LEU A 220 8.13 -15.77 -5.40
C LEU A 220 9.07 -15.71 -6.64
N PRO A 221 9.16 -16.73 -7.49
CA PRO A 221 9.87 -16.62 -8.77
C PRO A 221 9.29 -15.54 -9.70
N LEU A 222 7.95 -15.47 -9.84
CA LEU A 222 7.29 -14.42 -10.63
C LEU A 222 7.66 -13.04 -10.11
N TYR A 223 7.58 -12.82 -8.80
CA TYR A 223 7.92 -11.54 -8.16
C TYR A 223 9.38 -11.17 -8.38
N THR A 224 10.29 -12.13 -8.27
CA THR A 224 11.72 -11.91 -8.49
C THR A 224 12.01 -11.43 -9.91
N ASP A 225 11.38 -12.07 -10.90
CA ASP A 225 11.54 -11.72 -12.31
C ASP A 225 10.91 -10.35 -12.60
N ALA A 226 9.69 -10.08 -12.10
CA ALA A 226 9.01 -8.79 -12.27
C ALA A 226 9.78 -7.63 -11.62
N VAL A 227 10.27 -7.79 -10.39
CA VAL A 227 11.09 -6.78 -9.71
C VAL A 227 12.37 -6.49 -10.48
N THR A 228 13.02 -7.54 -11.02
CA THR A 228 14.23 -7.37 -11.83
C THR A 228 13.95 -6.55 -13.09
N ALA A 229 12.86 -6.86 -13.79
CA ALA A 229 12.47 -6.17 -15.03
C ALA A 229 12.06 -4.72 -14.78
N VAL A 230 11.24 -4.46 -13.76
CA VAL A 230 10.80 -3.12 -13.38
C VAL A 230 11.98 -2.25 -12.97
N ARG A 231 12.87 -2.75 -12.11
CA ARG A 231 14.02 -1.98 -11.61
C ARG A 231 15.11 -1.73 -12.64
N ALA A 232 15.11 -2.44 -13.75
CA ALA A 232 15.92 -2.10 -14.90
C ALA A 232 15.48 -0.75 -15.53
N GLN A 233 14.23 -0.32 -15.35
CA GLN A 233 13.65 0.91 -15.86
C GLN A 233 13.47 1.97 -14.76
N ALA A 234 13.00 1.56 -13.59
CA ALA A 234 12.68 2.41 -12.44
C ALA A 234 13.39 1.86 -11.17
N PRO A 235 14.72 2.08 -11.03
CA PRO A 235 15.55 1.44 -10.00
C PRO A 235 15.16 1.81 -8.56
N ASP A 236 14.51 2.96 -8.38
CA ASP A 236 14.14 3.48 -7.07
C ASP A 236 12.73 3.06 -6.61
N TRP A 237 11.97 2.37 -7.45
CA TRP A 237 10.64 1.92 -7.09
C TRP A 237 10.68 0.79 -6.06
N ILE A 238 9.89 0.98 -4.99
CA ILE A 238 9.66 -0.04 -3.97
C ILE A 238 8.76 -1.12 -4.52
N ALA A 239 9.10 -2.38 -4.29
CA ALA A 239 8.25 -3.51 -4.64
C ALA A 239 7.25 -3.78 -3.50
N PHE A 240 5.97 -3.75 -3.81
CA PHE A 240 4.91 -4.21 -2.93
C PHE A 240 4.57 -5.63 -3.32
N VAL A 241 4.62 -6.54 -2.35
CA VAL A 241 4.46 -7.98 -2.58
C VAL A 241 3.27 -8.48 -1.78
N GLU A 242 2.25 -8.93 -2.47
CA GLU A 242 1.10 -9.55 -1.83
C GLU A 242 1.35 -11.02 -1.53
N PRO A 243 0.80 -11.57 -0.43
CA PRO A 243 0.66 -13.01 -0.29
C PRO A 243 -0.38 -13.54 -1.27
N SER A 244 -0.42 -14.84 -1.44
CA SER A 244 -1.55 -15.49 -2.13
C SER A 244 -2.90 -15.09 -1.49
N ALA A 245 -3.96 -14.99 -2.28
CA ALA A 245 -5.33 -14.76 -1.83
C ALA A 245 -5.79 -15.72 -0.71
N SER A 246 -5.09 -16.85 -0.51
CA SER A 246 -5.31 -17.74 0.62
C SER A 246 -5.09 -17.08 1.99
N ARG A 247 -4.33 -15.96 2.04
CA ARG A 247 -4.14 -15.18 3.27
C ARG A 247 -5.45 -14.54 3.74
N ASN A 248 -6.31 -14.13 2.83
CA ASN A 248 -7.62 -13.53 3.13
C ASN A 248 -8.56 -14.50 3.86
N VAL A 249 -8.35 -15.81 3.71
CA VAL A 249 -9.09 -16.84 4.45
C VAL A 249 -8.31 -17.39 5.65
N GLY A 250 -7.25 -16.71 6.07
CA GLY A 250 -6.49 -16.99 7.31
C GLY A 250 -5.36 -18.00 7.16
N ILE A 251 -4.95 -18.35 5.94
CA ILE A 251 -3.76 -19.20 5.74
C ILE A 251 -2.54 -18.27 5.77
N ALA A 252 -1.65 -18.47 6.75
CA ALA A 252 -0.41 -17.70 6.87
C ALA A 252 0.46 -17.87 5.61
N THR A 253 1.12 -16.77 5.20
CA THR A 253 2.00 -16.78 4.02
C THR A 253 3.07 -17.86 4.10
N LYS A 254 3.43 -18.40 2.95
CA LYS A 254 4.57 -19.30 2.73
C LYS A 254 5.69 -18.65 1.93
N LEU A 255 5.56 -17.35 1.63
CA LEU A 255 6.68 -16.57 1.12
C LEU A 255 7.86 -16.68 2.10
N THR A 256 9.04 -16.79 1.58
CA THR A 256 10.30 -16.79 2.35
C THR A 256 10.96 -15.41 2.26
N ALA A 257 12.07 -15.20 2.96
CA ALA A 257 12.85 -13.98 2.85
C ALA A 257 13.05 -13.59 1.37
N LEU A 258 12.68 -12.34 1.06
CA LEU A 258 12.70 -11.85 -0.32
C LEU A 258 14.14 -11.78 -0.84
N PRO A 259 14.40 -12.19 -2.10
CA PRO A 259 15.74 -12.13 -2.68
C PRO A 259 16.12 -10.73 -3.17
N PHE A 260 15.36 -9.71 -2.82
CA PHE A 260 15.56 -8.30 -3.16
C PHE A 260 15.21 -7.40 -1.97
N GLU A 261 15.90 -6.28 -1.86
CA GLU A 261 15.67 -5.24 -0.85
C GLU A 261 14.59 -4.24 -1.29
N ASN A 262 14.31 -3.24 -0.46
CA ASN A 262 13.31 -2.19 -0.72
C ASN A 262 11.95 -2.77 -1.11
N ALA A 263 11.39 -3.56 -0.21
CA ALA A 263 10.09 -4.20 -0.39
C ALA A 263 9.15 -3.91 0.77
N MET A 264 7.87 -3.82 0.45
CA MET A 264 6.75 -3.80 1.39
C MET A 264 5.95 -5.09 1.23
N TYR A 265 5.60 -5.73 2.33
CA TYR A 265 4.61 -6.81 2.36
C TYR A 265 3.22 -6.19 2.37
N ALA A 266 2.39 -6.58 1.43
CA ALA A 266 1.16 -5.89 1.04
C ALA A 266 -0.12 -6.75 1.23
N PRO A 267 -0.36 -7.40 2.39
CA PRO A 267 -1.57 -8.19 2.61
C PRO A 267 -2.80 -7.32 2.69
N HIS A 268 -3.98 -7.94 2.44
CA HIS A 268 -5.28 -7.33 2.69
C HIS A 268 -5.83 -7.73 4.06
N SER A 269 -6.69 -6.88 4.64
CA SER A 269 -7.24 -7.08 5.99
C SER A 269 -8.74 -6.83 6.00
N TYR A 270 -9.52 -7.89 5.82
CA TYR A 270 -10.96 -7.85 5.87
C TYR A 270 -11.53 -8.72 6.99
N ASP A 271 -12.65 -8.29 7.59
CA ASP A 271 -13.44 -9.15 8.46
C ASP A 271 -14.44 -9.95 7.61
N GLN A 272 -14.38 -11.27 7.68
CA GLN A 272 -15.22 -12.15 6.86
C GLN A 272 -16.73 -11.94 7.08
N GLY A 273 -17.13 -11.51 8.29
CA GLY A 273 -18.53 -11.19 8.58
C GLY A 273 -18.99 -9.97 7.81
N ALA A 274 -18.15 -8.90 7.83
CA ALA A 274 -18.40 -7.68 7.10
C ALA A 274 -18.43 -7.91 5.58
N GLU A 275 -17.46 -8.65 5.04
CA GLU A 275 -17.43 -8.96 3.60
C GLU A 275 -18.61 -9.81 3.12
N SER A 276 -19.12 -10.67 3.99
CA SER A 276 -20.28 -11.52 3.68
C SER A 276 -21.62 -10.78 3.75
N GLY A 277 -21.63 -9.47 4.03
CA GLY A 277 -22.84 -8.66 4.19
C GLY A 277 -23.57 -8.87 5.51
N ASN A 278 -22.94 -9.52 6.50
CA ASN A 278 -23.49 -9.70 7.83
C ASN A 278 -23.15 -8.53 8.78
N GLY A 279 -22.36 -7.58 8.31
CA GLY A 279 -21.79 -6.49 9.10
C GLY A 279 -20.68 -6.94 10.05
N PHE A 280 -19.99 -5.97 10.62
CA PHE A 280 -18.90 -6.22 11.57
C PHE A 280 -19.44 -6.58 12.96
N ASP A 281 -18.93 -7.66 13.54
CA ASP A 281 -19.12 -7.98 14.96
C ASP A 281 -18.05 -7.26 15.79
N PRO A 282 -18.42 -6.30 16.68
CA PRO A 282 -17.45 -5.59 17.51
C PRO A 282 -16.58 -6.49 18.39
N SER A 283 -17.00 -7.72 18.69
CA SER A 283 -16.18 -8.69 19.42
C SER A 283 -14.95 -9.15 18.63
N HIS A 284 -14.94 -8.98 17.30
CA HIS A 284 -13.80 -9.30 16.43
C HIS A 284 -12.67 -8.25 16.49
N ARG A 285 -12.86 -7.12 17.21
CA ARG A 285 -11.82 -6.08 17.32
C ARG A 285 -10.46 -6.66 17.74
N GLN A 286 -10.43 -7.52 18.77
CA GLN A 286 -9.17 -8.12 19.23
C GLN A 286 -8.53 -9.02 18.15
N LYS A 287 -9.34 -9.76 17.39
CA LYS A 287 -8.88 -10.59 16.28
C LYS A 287 -8.18 -9.75 15.20
N LEU A 288 -8.70 -8.56 14.87
CA LEU A 288 -8.05 -7.64 13.92
C LEU A 288 -6.71 -7.12 14.44
N LEU A 289 -6.62 -6.76 15.74
CA LEU A 289 -5.36 -6.34 16.35
C LEU A 289 -4.31 -7.46 16.34
N ASP A 290 -4.71 -8.68 16.63
CA ASP A 290 -3.81 -9.84 16.63
C ASP A 290 -3.38 -10.19 15.20
N SER A 291 -4.30 -10.13 14.23
CA SER A 291 -3.98 -10.29 12.80
C SER A 291 -2.96 -9.26 12.32
N ALA A 292 -3.11 -7.97 12.68
CA ALA A 292 -2.14 -6.94 12.30
C ALA A 292 -0.73 -7.23 12.85
N ARG A 293 -0.62 -7.78 14.06
CA ARG A 293 0.67 -8.19 14.63
C ARG A 293 1.26 -9.39 13.88
N GLU A 294 0.45 -10.38 13.53
CA GLU A 294 0.87 -11.51 12.70
C GLU A 294 1.39 -11.02 11.34
N LEU A 295 0.68 -10.10 10.67
CA LEU A 295 1.10 -9.52 9.41
C LEU A 295 2.42 -8.73 9.55
N ALA A 296 2.63 -8.03 10.66
CA ALA A 296 3.89 -7.34 10.94
C ALA A 296 5.05 -8.33 11.19
N ASP A 297 4.77 -9.48 11.82
CA ASP A 297 5.77 -10.53 12.01
C ASP A 297 6.11 -11.23 10.68
N GLU A 298 5.11 -11.48 9.81
CA GLU A 298 5.31 -11.97 8.45
C GLU A 298 6.19 -11.00 7.64
N ALA A 299 5.84 -9.69 7.62
CA ALA A 299 6.64 -8.67 6.93
C ALA A 299 8.11 -8.67 7.38
N ARG A 300 8.33 -8.75 8.70
CA ARG A 300 9.68 -8.80 9.28
C ARG A 300 10.44 -10.06 8.86
N ALA A 301 9.76 -11.21 8.81
CA ALA A 301 10.37 -12.46 8.36
C ALA A 301 10.77 -12.43 6.87
N LEU A 302 10.04 -11.67 6.07
CA LEU A 302 10.33 -11.42 4.66
C LEU A 302 11.49 -10.42 4.44
N GLY A 303 11.87 -9.65 5.46
CA GLY A 303 12.79 -8.53 5.35
C GLY A 303 12.13 -7.27 4.74
N ALA A 304 10.81 -7.16 4.83
CA ALA A 304 9.98 -6.10 4.26
C ALA A 304 9.36 -5.21 5.34
N GLY A 305 8.84 -4.04 4.92
CA GLY A 305 7.91 -3.24 5.74
C GLY A 305 6.47 -3.75 5.58
N LEU A 306 5.58 -3.38 6.52
CA LEU A 306 4.16 -3.72 6.42
C LEU A 306 3.36 -2.59 5.76
N TRP A 307 2.56 -2.95 4.76
CA TRP A 307 1.57 -2.08 4.13
C TRP A 307 0.29 -2.88 3.87
N ILE A 308 -0.80 -2.57 4.56
CA ILE A 308 -2.10 -3.20 4.33
C ILE A 308 -2.69 -2.58 3.06
N GLY A 309 -2.60 -3.31 1.95
CA GLY A 309 -2.98 -2.85 0.60
C GLY A 309 -4.47 -2.58 0.47
N GLU A 310 -5.29 -3.34 1.20
CA GLU A 310 -6.72 -3.14 1.25
C GLU A 310 -7.31 -3.44 2.62
N TYR A 311 -8.27 -2.65 3.01
CA TYR A 311 -9.26 -2.89 4.05
C TYR A 311 -10.49 -2.03 3.76
N GLY A 312 -11.67 -2.46 4.13
CA GLY A 312 -12.88 -1.69 3.86
C GLY A 312 -14.12 -2.38 4.39
N GLY A 313 -15.27 -1.77 4.15
CA GLY A 313 -16.56 -2.30 4.53
C GLY A 313 -17.70 -1.53 3.88
N ILE A 314 -18.89 -2.12 3.87
CA ILE A 314 -20.09 -1.50 3.30
C ILE A 314 -20.45 -0.27 4.14
N ALA A 315 -20.49 0.90 3.52
CA ALA A 315 -20.67 2.19 4.16
C ALA A 315 -21.96 2.30 4.99
N THR A 316 -23.00 1.56 4.58
CA THR A 316 -24.32 1.54 5.23
C THR A 316 -24.44 0.47 6.34
N ASP A 317 -23.42 -0.31 6.59
CA ASP A 317 -23.45 -1.32 7.67
C ASP A 317 -23.59 -0.67 9.05
N PRO A 318 -24.45 -1.18 9.94
CA PRO A 318 -24.73 -0.57 11.25
C PRO A 318 -23.49 -0.34 12.12
N ASN A 319 -22.47 -1.19 11.98
CA ASN A 319 -21.24 -1.17 12.77
C ASN A 319 -20.02 -0.65 11.98
N ILE A 320 -20.21 0.02 10.85
CA ILE A 320 -19.09 0.47 10.00
C ILE A 320 -18.09 1.36 10.75
N GLY A 321 -18.58 2.27 11.61
CA GLY A 321 -17.72 3.11 12.43
C GLY A 321 -16.86 2.32 13.44
N ALA A 322 -17.43 1.27 14.04
CA ALA A 322 -16.71 0.36 14.95
C ALA A 322 -15.67 -0.48 14.18
N TYR A 323 -16.04 -0.93 12.98
CA TYR A 323 -15.15 -1.70 12.10
C TYR A 323 -13.94 -0.87 11.66
N MET A 324 -14.16 0.30 11.11
CA MET A 324 -13.08 1.19 10.68
C MET A 324 -12.23 1.67 11.86
N GLY A 325 -12.85 1.85 13.03
CA GLY A 325 -12.13 2.12 14.28
C GLY A 325 -11.19 0.97 14.68
N ALA A 326 -11.66 -0.28 14.56
CA ALA A 326 -10.85 -1.47 14.85
C ALA A 326 -9.69 -1.63 13.85
N GLN A 327 -9.90 -1.36 12.56
CA GLN A 327 -8.86 -1.34 11.54
C GLN A 327 -7.80 -0.24 11.80
N TYR A 328 -8.26 0.96 12.19
CA TYR A 328 -7.35 2.05 12.57
C TYR A 328 -6.48 1.66 13.77
N ASP A 329 -7.06 1.06 14.80
CA ASP A 329 -6.35 0.64 16.00
C ASP A 329 -5.36 -0.51 15.69
N ALA A 330 -5.77 -1.43 14.82
CA ALA A 330 -4.94 -2.54 14.37
C ALA A 330 -3.68 -2.03 13.63
N ALA A 331 -3.85 -1.11 12.68
CA ALA A 331 -2.74 -0.47 11.97
C ALA A 331 -1.87 0.37 12.92
N GLY A 332 -2.49 1.15 13.81
CA GLY A 332 -1.80 1.98 14.78
C GLY A 332 -0.94 1.20 15.77
N ALA A 333 -1.38 0.01 16.18
CA ALA A 333 -0.64 -0.86 17.11
C ALA A 333 0.71 -1.35 16.55
N VAL A 334 0.89 -1.35 15.23
CA VAL A 334 2.10 -1.77 14.52
C VAL A 334 2.71 -0.66 13.67
N SER A 335 2.16 0.57 13.77
CA SER A 335 2.50 1.72 12.90
C SER A 335 2.50 1.37 11.42
N GLY A 336 1.57 0.49 11.00
CA GLY A 336 1.42 0.03 9.64
C GLY A 336 0.81 1.08 8.72
N SER A 337 1.23 1.09 7.47
CA SER A 337 0.59 1.85 6.40
C SER A 337 -0.67 1.13 5.91
N THR A 338 -1.68 1.89 5.43
CA THR A 338 -2.98 1.29 5.05
C THR A 338 -3.64 2.02 3.89
N MET A 339 -4.33 1.26 3.01
CA MET A 339 -5.15 1.79 1.91
C MET A 339 -6.59 1.33 2.04
N TYR A 340 -7.52 2.28 2.19
CA TYR A 340 -8.94 1.98 2.29
C TYR A 340 -9.51 1.59 0.91
N TRP A 341 -10.29 0.54 0.84
CA TRP A 341 -11.09 0.16 -0.32
C TRP A 341 -12.52 0.69 -0.17
N SER A 342 -12.96 1.72 -0.96
CA SER A 342 -12.23 2.43 -1.97
C SER A 342 -12.73 3.87 -2.13
N TYR A 343 -11.96 4.73 -2.80
CA TYR A 343 -12.45 6.02 -3.28
C TYR A 343 -13.21 5.81 -4.58
N ASP A 344 -14.48 5.68 -4.45
CA ASP A 344 -15.44 5.42 -5.51
C ASP A 344 -16.79 6.05 -5.17
N LYS A 345 -17.69 6.13 -6.16
CA LYS A 345 -19.10 6.51 -6.01
C LYS A 345 -19.96 5.25 -6.07
N SER A 346 -20.16 4.61 -4.93
CA SER A 346 -20.96 3.39 -4.87
C SER A 346 -21.66 3.27 -3.52
N ASP A 347 -22.81 2.62 -3.50
CA ASP A 347 -23.55 2.33 -2.26
C ASP A 347 -22.96 1.10 -1.52
N GLY A 348 -21.75 0.66 -1.91
CA GLY A 348 -20.98 -0.41 -1.28
C GLY A 348 -19.86 0.13 -0.39
N TYR A 349 -18.63 -0.07 -0.84
CA TYR A 349 -17.42 0.35 -0.13
C TYR A 349 -17.01 1.80 -0.39
N GLY A 350 -17.71 2.52 -1.28
CA GLY A 350 -17.36 3.87 -1.69
C GLY A 350 -17.31 4.87 -0.54
N LEU A 351 -16.33 5.78 -0.56
CA LEU A 351 -16.31 6.96 0.33
C LEU A 351 -17.37 7.99 -0.05
N LEU A 352 -17.92 7.85 -1.25
CA LEU A 352 -19.03 8.64 -1.75
C LEU A 352 -20.18 7.69 -2.11
N ALA A 353 -21.40 8.08 -1.76
CA ALA A 353 -22.60 7.44 -2.22
C ALA A 353 -22.74 7.57 -3.76
N SER A 354 -23.62 6.80 -4.36
CA SER A 354 -23.81 6.79 -5.83
C SER A 354 -24.21 8.15 -6.40
N ASP A 355 -24.81 9.04 -5.60
CA ASP A 355 -25.12 10.43 -5.94
C ASP A 355 -23.95 11.41 -5.78
N GLY A 356 -22.81 10.93 -5.28
CA GLY A 356 -21.60 11.71 -5.05
C GLY A 356 -21.53 12.44 -3.70
N THR A 357 -22.51 12.24 -2.81
CA THR A 357 -22.46 12.76 -1.43
C THR A 357 -21.50 11.95 -0.57
N GLU A 358 -20.92 12.58 0.46
CA GLU A 358 -20.00 11.90 1.37
C GLU A 358 -20.73 10.85 2.24
N GLU A 359 -20.14 9.67 2.36
CA GLU A 359 -20.50 8.66 3.35
C GLU A 359 -20.00 9.11 4.74
N THR A 360 -20.77 10.00 5.38
CA THR A 360 -20.33 10.76 6.58
C THR A 360 -19.89 9.87 7.73
N ALA A 361 -20.67 8.83 8.05
CA ALA A 361 -20.35 7.91 9.16
C ALA A 361 -19.04 7.14 8.93
N LEU A 362 -18.78 6.77 7.68
CA LEU A 362 -17.56 6.11 7.25
C LEU A 362 -16.36 7.06 7.34
N LEU A 363 -16.49 8.25 6.78
CA LEU A 363 -15.43 9.25 6.79
C LEU A 363 -15.10 9.75 8.22
N ASP A 364 -16.06 9.87 9.11
CA ASP A 364 -15.82 10.20 10.52
C ASP A 364 -14.97 9.15 11.27
N ALA A 365 -15.04 7.91 10.81
CA ALA A 365 -14.19 6.84 11.35
C ALA A 365 -12.82 6.74 10.68
N LEU A 366 -12.70 7.11 9.41
CA LEU A 366 -11.46 7.01 8.64
C LEU A 366 -10.57 8.25 8.77
N VAL A 367 -11.16 9.45 8.79
CA VAL A 367 -10.45 10.73 8.86
C VAL A 367 -10.05 11.02 10.29
N ARG A 368 -8.89 10.51 10.69
CA ARG A 368 -8.33 10.61 12.06
C ARG A 368 -6.88 11.03 12.01
N PRO A 369 -6.33 11.60 13.11
CA PRO A 369 -4.93 11.96 13.19
C PRO A 369 -4.00 10.76 13.00
N TYR A 370 -2.83 10.97 12.41
CA TYR A 370 -1.79 9.96 12.31
C TYR A 370 -0.41 10.60 12.11
N PRO A 371 0.70 9.90 12.44
CA PRO A 371 2.03 10.38 12.16
C PRO A 371 2.34 10.18 10.68
N GLU A 372 2.58 11.25 9.94
CA GLU A 372 2.83 11.16 8.50
C GLU A 372 4.32 10.98 8.19
N ARG A 373 5.16 11.88 8.75
CA ARG A 373 6.63 11.84 8.58
C ARG A 373 7.29 11.94 9.93
N ILE A 374 8.14 11.01 10.25
CA ILE A 374 8.65 10.82 11.60
C ILE A 374 10.18 10.92 11.59
N ALA A 375 10.71 11.93 12.27
CA ALA A 375 12.14 12.04 12.56
C ALA A 375 12.52 11.05 13.66
N GLY A 376 12.65 9.79 13.31
CA GLY A 376 12.88 8.66 14.20
C GLY A 376 12.19 7.38 13.75
N ASP A 377 11.93 6.48 14.70
CA ASP A 377 11.29 5.19 14.45
C ASP A 377 9.92 5.14 15.13
N PRO A 378 8.82 4.94 14.37
CA PRO A 378 7.47 4.85 14.92
C PRO A 378 7.32 3.56 15.74
N ILE A 379 6.53 3.63 16.82
CA ILE A 379 6.21 2.47 17.66
C ILE A 379 4.73 2.15 17.57
N ALA A 380 3.87 3.12 17.91
CA ALA A 380 2.43 2.94 17.86
C ALA A 380 1.71 4.30 17.86
N TYR A 381 0.50 4.32 17.32
CA TYR A 381 -0.45 5.41 17.50
C TYR A 381 -1.85 4.87 17.78
N ALA A 382 -2.66 5.66 18.46
CA ALA A 382 -4.03 5.27 18.81
C ALA A 382 -4.94 6.52 18.88
N PHE A 383 -6.23 6.29 18.65
CA PHE A 383 -7.25 7.33 18.81
C PHE A 383 -8.42 6.80 19.63
N GLU A 384 -8.72 7.48 20.75
CA GLU A 384 -9.88 7.17 21.59
C GLU A 384 -11.07 8.06 21.19
N PRO A 385 -12.10 7.49 20.51
CA PRO A 385 -13.22 8.29 20.00
C PRO A 385 -14.06 8.96 21.08
N ALA A 386 -14.19 8.33 22.26
CA ALA A 386 -15.02 8.85 23.35
C ALA A 386 -14.50 10.16 23.92
N THR A 387 -13.19 10.39 23.85
CA THR A 387 -12.52 11.60 24.36
C THR A 387 -11.86 12.41 23.25
N SER A 388 -11.93 11.94 22.00
CA SER A 388 -11.18 12.49 20.87
C SER A 388 -9.69 12.66 21.18
N THR A 389 -9.10 11.73 21.93
CA THR A 389 -7.69 11.75 22.30
C THR A 389 -6.87 10.92 21.35
N PHE A 390 -5.92 11.56 20.68
CA PHE A 390 -4.91 10.87 19.88
C PHE A 390 -3.61 10.76 20.65
N THR A 391 -2.96 9.61 20.59
CA THR A 391 -1.65 9.34 21.19
C THR A 391 -0.71 8.76 20.16
N PHE A 392 0.50 9.30 20.08
CA PHE A 392 1.58 8.78 19.22
C PHE A 392 2.84 8.55 20.04
N THR A 393 3.44 7.37 19.89
CA THR A 393 4.69 6.97 20.57
C THR A 393 5.73 6.56 19.52
N TYR A 394 6.96 7.08 19.67
CA TYR A 394 8.07 6.81 18.75
C TYR A 394 9.42 6.93 19.46
N THR A 395 10.48 6.44 18.84
CA THR A 395 11.87 6.68 19.27
C THR A 395 12.43 7.84 18.44
N PRO A 396 12.63 9.05 19.01
CA PRO A 396 13.12 10.19 18.25
C PRO A 396 14.56 10.01 17.78
N ASP A 397 14.83 10.37 16.53
CA ASP A 397 16.17 10.68 16.07
C ASP A 397 16.54 12.12 16.47
N ARG A 398 17.31 12.26 17.55
CA ARG A 398 17.69 13.57 18.08
C ARG A 398 18.79 14.26 17.27
N ALA A 399 19.38 13.58 16.29
CA ALA A 399 20.32 14.18 15.36
C ALA A 399 19.64 14.81 14.13
N SER A 400 18.38 14.42 13.88
CA SER A 400 17.60 14.99 12.77
C SER A 400 17.26 16.46 13.03
N ALA A 401 17.52 17.31 12.04
CA ALA A 401 17.06 18.70 12.02
C ALA A 401 15.64 18.86 11.46
N LEU A 402 15.05 17.77 10.94
CA LEU A 402 13.72 17.78 10.33
C LEU A 402 12.64 17.53 11.40
N PRO A 403 11.46 18.16 11.27
CA PRO A 403 10.38 17.94 12.21
C PRO A 403 9.73 16.55 12.03
N THR A 404 9.15 16.03 13.10
CA THR A 404 8.13 14.99 13.00
C THR A 404 6.78 15.66 12.68
N GLU A 405 6.12 15.18 11.64
CA GLU A 405 4.89 15.75 11.09
C GLU A 405 3.72 14.80 11.33
N LEU A 406 2.64 15.35 11.92
CA LEU A 406 1.40 14.63 12.12
C LEU A 406 0.29 15.30 11.31
N VAL A 407 -0.52 14.51 10.64
CA VAL A 407 -1.80 14.97 10.08
C VAL A 407 -2.80 15.05 11.20
N VAL A 408 -3.49 16.20 11.32
CA VAL A 408 -4.51 16.47 12.35
C VAL A 408 -5.74 17.08 11.67
N PRO A 409 -6.65 16.26 11.12
CA PRO A 409 -7.75 16.75 10.31
C PRO A 409 -8.71 17.63 11.09
N ALA A 410 -9.17 18.73 10.48
CA ALA A 410 -10.20 19.61 11.05
C ALA A 410 -11.53 18.86 11.29
N ARG A 411 -11.82 17.81 10.54
CA ARG A 411 -12.98 16.93 10.76
C ARG A 411 -12.96 16.30 12.15
N THR A 412 -11.77 15.92 12.66
CA THR A 412 -11.61 15.36 14.02
C THR A 412 -11.65 16.44 15.09
N TYR A 413 -11.08 17.60 14.81
CA TYR A 413 -10.97 18.71 15.78
C TYR A 413 -11.50 20.03 15.19
N PRO A 414 -12.82 20.15 14.98
CA PRO A 414 -13.40 21.33 14.32
C PRO A 414 -13.27 22.62 15.13
N ALA A 415 -13.08 22.54 16.45
CA ALA A 415 -12.87 23.71 17.33
C ALA A 415 -11.38 23.95 17.66
N GLY A 416 -10.45 23.19 17.03
CA GLY A 416 -9.04 23.18 17.36
C GLY A 416 -8.67 22.11 18.38
N TYR A 417 -7.39 22.05 18.74
CA TYR A 417 -6.86 21.00 19.62
C TYR A 417 -5.71 21.52 20.48
N GLN A 418 -5.42 20.80 21.56
CA GLN A 418 -4.29 21.02 22.45
C GLN A 418 -3.27 19.89 22.27
N VAL A 419 -1.98 20.22 22.41
CA VAL A 419 -0.86 19.28 22.31
C VAL A 419 -0.17 19.17 23.66
N THR A 420 0.01 17.95 24.13
CA THR A 420 0.79 17.64 25.33
C THR A 420 1.98 16.78 24.96
N CYS A 421 3.19 17.25 25.25
CA CYS A 421 4.43 16.50 25.13
C CYS A 421 5.49 17.08 26.07
N ASP A 422 6.33 16.21 26.66
CA ASP A 422 7.31 16.61 27.66
C ASP A 422 8.54 17.28 27.02
N GLY A 423 8.72 18.58 27.25
CA GLY A 423 9.87 19.36 26.79
C GLY A 423 9.97 19.51 25.26
N CYS A 424 8.91 19.25 24.52
CA CYS A 424 8.91 19.43 23.08
C CYS A 424 8.67 20.90 22.67
N ALA A 425 9.09 21.24 21.43
CA ALA A 425 8.64 22.45 20.73
C ALA A 425 7.89 22.03 19.45
N PHE A 426 6.85 22.76 19.11
CA PHE A 426 6.02 22.47 17.95
C PHE A 426 5.42 23.73 17.32
N THR A 427 5.00 23.60 16.05
CA THR A 427 4.14 24.56 15.35
C THR A 427 2.89 23.85 14.85
N GLN A 428 1.80 24.61 14.71
CA GLN A 428 0.52 24.11 14.22
C GLN A 428 0.13 24.88 12.97
N ASP A 429 -0.22 24.14 11.93
CA ASP A 429 -0.81 24.67 10.71
C ASP A 429 -2.21 24.07 10.50
N ALA A 430 -2.95 24.56 9.51
CA ALA A 430 -4.25 23.99 9.17
C ALA A 430 -4.09 22.51 8.76
N GLY A 431 -4.58 21.59 9.60
CA GLY A 431 -4.52 20.15 9.34
C GLY A 431 -3.19 19.46 9.65
N ALA A 432 -2.17 20.17 10.19
CA ALA A 432 -0.87 19.60 10.49
C ALA A 432 -0.28 20.07 11.84
N LEU A 433 0.51 19.20 12.46
CA LEU A 433 1.32 19.48 13.65
C LEU A 433 2.77 19.11 13.37
N HIS A 434 3.69 20.05 13.53
CA HIS A 434 5.12 19.86 13.30
C HIS A 434 5.87 19.91 14.63
N ILE A 435 6.42 18.79 15.08
CA ILE A 435 7.26 18.71 16.26
C ILE A 435 8.69 19.07 15.87
N THR A 436 9.12 20.28 16.19
CA THR A 436 10.43 20.83 15.81
C THR A 436 11.53 20.50 16.82
N THR A 437 11.16 20.24 18.07
CA THR A 437 12.04 19.65 19.08
C THR A 437 11.35 18.43 19.65
N PRO A 438 11.97 17.24 19.58
CA PRO A 438 11.33 16.01 20.06
C PRO A 438 11.15 16.04 21.59
N PRO A 439 10.13 15.33 22.13
CA PRO A 439 9.93 15.15 23.56
C PRO A 439 11.13 14.54 24.24
N ALA A 440 11.27 14.77 25.55
CA ALA A 440 12.44 14.34 26.35
C ALA A 440 12.58 12.81 26.46
N GLY A 441 11.49 12.05 26.42
CA GLY A 441 11.46 10.60 26.57
C GLY A 441 12.09 9.81 25.41
N SER A 442 12.45 8.57 25.67
CA SER A 442 12.80 7.56 24.64
C SER A 442 12.35 6.18 25.14
N PRO A 443 11.18 5.68 24.69
CA PRO A 443 10.29 6.30 23.70
C PRO A 443 9.69 7.63 24.16
N ALA A 444 9.37 8.48 23.18
CA ALA A 444 8.69 9.76 23.38
C ALA A 444 7.19 9.63 23.04
N THR A 445 6.36 10.38 23.75
CA THR A 445 4.90 10.37 23.53
C THR A 445 4.38 11.78 23.26
N ILE A 446 3.46 11.89 22.30
CA ILE A 446 2.72 13.08 21.94
C ILE A 446 1.23 12.76 22.13
N VAL A 447 0.51 13.64 22.79
CA VAL A 447 -0.94 13.53 22.98
C VAL A 447 -1.62 14.77 22.38
N ILE A 448 -2.68 14.52 21.58
CA ILE A 448 -3.54 15.56 21.00
C ILE A 448 -4.96 15.33 21.51
N GLN A 449 -5.61 16.38 21.99
CA GLN A 449 -6.98 16.32 22.50
C GLN A 449 -7.71 17.64 22.25
N PRO A 450 -9.06 17.68 22.30
CA PRO A 450 -9.85 18.90 22.15
C PRO A 450 -9.46 20.04 23.10
#